data_b90cf538f51dbdcd0367182954331153
#
_entry.id   b90cf538f51dbdcd0367182954331153
#
_cell.length_a   1.000
_cell.length_b   1.000
_cell.length_c   1.000
_cell.angle_alpha   90.00
_cell.angle_beta   90.00
_cell.angle_gamma   90.00
#
_symmetry.space_group_name_H-M   'P 1'
#
loop_
_entity.id
_entity.type
_entity.pdbx_description
1 polymer ?
#
loop_
_entity_poly.entity_id
_entity_poly.type
_entity_poly.pdbx_seq_one_letter_code
_entity_poly.pdbx_strand_id
1 'polypeptide(L)'
;MPRSCEPPSLLQGFLAGCKAQKPTALRPALFPPPSLPSSSPHPIPALSQMPEAPPLLLAAFSLGLVLLVLLCLRRWGLGKLLISWNELVLQPLYNLFMGDTKEQRILRHVLQHAVAGDPQSVLEAIDTYCSQKEWAMNVGDKKGQILDAVVQEQHPSVLLELGAYCGYSAVRMARLLEPGARLLTIELNPDYAAITQQMLDFAGLQDRVTVVVGASQDVIPQLKKKYDVDTLDMVFLDHWKDRYLPDTQLLEECGLLRKGTVLLADNVICPGTPEFLAYVRGNRHFECTHFPSYLEYSKAIDGLEKAVYLGPGTPTQP
;
A
#
# COMPACT_ATOMS: atom_id res chain seq x y z
N MET A 1 19.00 14.01 -50.62
CA MET A 1 17.57 13.76 -50.95
C MET A 1 17.05 12.73 -49.98
N PRO A 2 16.20 13.09 -49.01
CA PRO A 2 15.64 12.18 -48.05
C PRO A 2 14.28 11.65 -48.56
N ARG A 3 14.03 10.37 -48.40
CA ARG A 3 12.70 9.76 -48.61
C ARG A 3 11.90 9.82 -47.31
N SER A 4 10.80 10.52 -47.39
CA SER A 4 9.72 10.56 -46.37
C SER A 4 8.99 9.21 -46.32
N CYS A 5 8.84 8.60 -45.11
CA CYS A 5 7.87 7.55 -44.85
C CYS A 5 6.73 8.15 -44.04
N GLU A 6 5.55 8.22 -44.64
CA GLU A 6 4.28 8.51 -43.97
C GLU A 6 3.76 7.30 -43.20
N PRO A 7 3.05 7.48 -42.08
CA PRO A 7 2.38 6.39 -41.37
C PRO A 7 1.01 6.07 -42.00
N PRO A 8 0.52 4.82 -41.92
CA PRO A 8 -0.73 4.39 -42.51
C PRO A 8 -1.94 4.89 -41.71
N SER A 9 -2.85 5.54 -42.45
CA SER A 9 -4.18 5.93 -42.03
C SER A 9 -5.09 4.71 -41.87
N LEU A 10 -5.51 4.40 -40.64
CA LEU A 10 -6.62 3.47 -40.34
C LEU A 10 -7.55 4.10 -39.30
N LEU A 11 -8.33 5.09 -39.75
CA LEU A 11 -9.46 5.64 -39.00
C LEU A 11 -10.43 6.34 -39.95
N GLN A 12 -11.04 5.57 -40.87
CA GLN A 12 -12.26 5.98 -41.57
C GLN A 12 -13.12 4.74 -41.82
N GLY A 13 -14.22 4.62 -41.10
CA GLY A 13 -15.20 3.62 -41.38
C GLY A 13 -16.02 3.17 -40.16
N PHE A 14 -16.78 4.07 -39.53
CA PHE A 14 -17.99 3.68 -38.77
C PHE A 14 -18.84 4.93 -38.44
N LEU A 15 -19.35 5.58 -39.49
CA LEU A 15 -20.44 6.55 -39.37
C LEU A 15 -21.30 6.46 -40.66
N ALA A 16 -22.16 5.47 -40.76
CA ALA A 16 -23.32 5.53 -41.68
C ALA A 16 -24.37 4.53 -41.18
N GLY A 17 -25.52 5.05 -40.73
CA GLY A 17 -26.69 4.20 -40.57
C GLY A 17 -27.52 4.33 -39.31
N CYS A 18 -27.99 5.55 -38.96
CA CYS A 18 -29.21 5.68 -38.18
C CYS A 18 -30.08 6.79 -38.80
N LYS A 19 -30.99 6.37 -39.68
CA LYS A 19 -32.08 7.25 -40.18
C LYS A 19 -33.08 7.47 -39.06
N ALA A 20 -33.29 8.72 -38.70
CA ALA A 20 -34.34 9.17 -37.82
C ALA A 20 -35.72 8.92 -38.44
N GLN A 21 -36.55 8.06 -37.84
CA GLN A 21 -37.95 7.93 -38.10
C GLN A 21 -38.72 9.01 -37.31
N LYS A 22 -39.43 9.88 -38.03
CA LYS A 22 -40.37 10.85 -37.45
C LYS A 22 -41.55 10.09 -36.81
N PRO A 23 -42.01 10.45 -35.61
CA PRO A 23 -43.22 9.90 -35.03
C PRO A 23 -44.46 10.51 -35.70
N THR A 24 -45.30 9.63 -36.19
CA THR A 24 -46.64 9.93 -36.77
C THR A 24 -47.58 10.31 -35.60
N ALA A 25 -48.20 11.48 -35.73
CA ALA A 25 -49.20 11.94 -34.77
C ALA A 25 -50.47 11.12 -34.81
N LEU A 26 -50.75 10.38 -33.76
CA LEU A 26 -52.08 9.75 -33.53
C LEU A 26 -52.97 10.77 -32.79
N ARG A 27 -54.12 11.05 -33.41
CA ARG A 27 -55.22 11.84 -32.84
C ARG A 27 -55.79 11.18 -31.62
N PRO A 28 -56.05 11.88 -30.50
CA PRO A 28 -56.72 11.30 -29.35
C PRO A 28 -58.22 11.13 -29.65
N ALA A 29 -58.73 9.94 -29.41
CA ALA A 29 -60.16 9.63 -29.37
C ALA A 29 -60.75 10.24 -28.08
N LEU A 30 -61.81 11.05 -28.22
CA LEU A 30 -62.61 11.55 -27.12
C LEU A 30 -63.37 10.38 -26.49
N PHE A 31 -63.00 10.02 -25.29
CA PHE A 31 -63.87 9.26 -24.35
C PHE A 31 -64.42 10.19 -23.29
N PRO A 32 -65.71 10.09 -22.89
CA PRO A 32 -66.25 10.87 -21.82
C PRO A 32 -65.64 10.48 -20.49
N PRO A 33 -65.53 11.42 -19.51
CA PRO A 33 -64.89 11.12 -18.24
C PRO A 33 -65.78 10.19 -17.42
N PRO A 34 -65.23 9.18 -16.71
CA PRO A 34 -65.97 8.40 -15.74
C PRO A 34 -66.32 9.25 -14.55
N SER A 35 -67.59 9.13 -14.05
CA SER A 35 -68.09 9.72 -12.87
C SER A 35 -67.28 9.28 -11.64
N LEU A 36 -66.73 10.23 -10.92
CA LEU A 36 -66.01 10.02 -9.64
C LEU A 36 -67.00 9.55 -8.58
N PRO A 37 -66.71 8.42 -7.86
CA PRO A 37 -67.44 8.11 -6.64
C PRO A 37 -67.02 9.08 -5.54
N SER A 38 -67.95 9.64 -4.85
CA SER A 38 -67.74 10.45 -3.64
C SER A 38 -67.18 9.57 -2.54
N SER A 39 -65.87 9.59 -2.39
CA SER A 39 -65.23 9.01 -1.23
C SER A 39 -64.99 10.06 -0.17
N SER A 40 -65.66 9.90 0.97
CA SER A 40 -65.36 10.61 2.21
C SER A 40 -63.86 10.53 2.53
N PRO A 41 -63.25 11.59 3.07
CA PRO A 41 -61.85 11.54 3.43
C PRO A 41 -61.64 10.55 4.56
N HIS A 42 -60.96 9.43 4.26
CA HIS A 42 -60.42 8.58 5.31
C HIS A 42 -59.33 9.36 6.05
N PRO A 43 -59.30 9.36 7.37
CA PRO A 43 -58.23 9.98 8.12
C PRO A 43 -56.90 9.31 7.76
N ILE A 44 -55.91 10.13 7.34
CA ILE A 44 -54.51 9.71 7.12
C ILE A 44 -54.08 9.05 8.46
N PRO A 45 -53.60 7.80 8.47
CA PRO A 45 -53.06 7.21 9.70
C PRO A 45 -51.92 8.11 10.17
N ALA A 46 -52.07 8.61 11.42
CA ALA A 46 -51.00 9.36 12.08
C ALA A 46 -49.71 8.57 11.97
N LEU A 47 -48.64 9.24 11.55
CA LEU A 47 -47.29 8.68 11.53
C LEU A 47 -47.10 8.04 12.92
N SER A 48 -47.06 6.70 12.95
CA SER A 48 -46.85 5.95 14.20
C SER A 48 -45.52 6.45 14.77
N GLN A 49 -45.58 7.08 15.93
CA GLN A 49 -44.40 7.47 16.68
C GLN A 49 -43.52 6.23 16.81
N MET A 50 -42.31 6.28 16.19
CA MET A 50 -41.31 5.26 16.44
C MET A 50 -41.10 5.22 17.96
N PRO A 51 -41.12 4.06 18.60
CA PRO A 51 -40.93 3.98 20.05
C PRO A 51 -39.56 4.59 20.36
N GLU A 52 -39.54 5.66 21.16
CA GLU A 52 -38.30 6.23 21.67
C GLU A 52 -37.57 5.14 22.45
N ALA A 53 -36.32 4.85 22.03
CA ALA A 53 -35.52 3.89 22.77
C ALA A 53 -35.39 4.34 24.23
N PRO A 54 -35.66 3.46 25.20
CA PRO A 54 -35.65 3.85 26.60
C PRO A 54 -34.26 4.44 26.94
N PRO A 55 -34.21 5.57 27.68
CA PRO A 55 -32.97 6.28 27.97
C PRO A 55 -31.88 5.40 28.62
N LEU A 56 -32.28 4.36 29.32
CA LEU A 56 -31.40 3.35 29.90
C LEU A 56 -30.66 2.51 28.81
N LEU A 57 -31.30 2.20 27.69
CA LEU A 57 -30.68 1.50 26.57
C LEU A 57 -29.67 2.39 25.85
N LEU A 58 -29.97 3.66 25.66
CA LEU A 58 -29.05 4.64 25.10
C LEU A 58 -27.82 4.86 26.01
N ALA A 59 -28.07 4.95 27.33
CA ALA A 59 -26.99 5.09 28.31
C ALA A 59 -26.11 3.83 28.37
N ALA A 60 -26.70 2.63 28.34
CA ALA A 60 -25.94 1.37 28.29
C ALA A 60 -25.13 1.22 27.01
N PHE A 61 -25.69 1.60 25.86
CA PHE A 61 -24.97 1.59 24.57
C PHE A 61 -23.82 2.59 24.58
N SER A 62 -24.04 3.80 25.10
CA SER A 62 -22.97 4.83 25.21
C SER A 62 -21.83 4.38 26.14
N LEU A 63 -22.19 3.77 27.30
CA LEU A 63 -21.18 3.23 28.22
C LEU A 63 -20.41 2.07 27.61
N GLY A 64 -21.07 1.17 26.87
CA GLY A 64 -20.47 0.08 26.14
C GLY A 64 -19.48 0.57 25.08
N LEU A 65 -19.84 1.61 24.33
CA LEU A 65 -18.97 2.24 23.33
C LEU A 65 -17.75 2.88 23.98
N VAL A 66 -17.91 3.62 25.08
CA VAL A 66 -16.79 4.22 25.83
C VAL A 66 -15.85 3.15 26.36
N LEU A 67 -16.38 2.08 26.94
CA LEU A 67 -15.55 0.95 27.41
C LEU A 67 -14.80 0.28 26.26
N LEU A 68 -15.44 0.06 25.12
CA LEU A 68 -14.80 -0.49 23.92
C LEU A 68 -13.65 0.42 23.45
N VAL A 69 -13.87 1.72 23.37
CA VAL A 69 -12.83 2.70 23.00
C VAL A 69 -11.67 2.68 24.00
N LEU A 70 -11.96 2.64 25.30
CA LEU A 70 -10.92 2.57 26.33
C LEU A 70 -10.12 1.25 26.27
N LEU A 71 -10.78 0.12 26.00
CA LEU A 71 -10.11 -1.17 25.78
C LEU A 71 -9.24 -1.15 24.53
N CYS A 72 -9.73 -0.58 23.43
CA CYS A 72 -8.96 -0.40 22.21
C CYS A 72 -7.76 0.53 22.42
N LEU A 73 -7.93 1.66 23.11
CA LEU A 73 -6.85 2.57 23.49
C LEU A 73 -5.78 1.87 24.35
N ARG A 74 -6.22 1.06 25.31
CA ARG A 74 -5.31 0.30 26.17
C ARG A 74 -4.54 -0.78 25.41
N ARG A 75 -5.18 -1.45 24.45
CA ARG A 75 -4.60 -2.56 23.68
C ARG A 75 -3.75 -2.10 22.51
N TRP A 76 -4.16 -1.07 21.79
CA TRP A 76 -3.56 -0.66 20.50
C TRP A 76 -2.84 0.68 20.58
N GLY A 77 -3.12 1.49 21.58
CA GLY A 77 -2.62 2.86 21.67
C GLY A 77 -3.36 3.83 20.73
N LEU A 78 -3.31 5.12 21.07
CA LEU A 78 -4.02 6.16 20.32
C LEU A 78 -3.53 6.25 18.85
N GLY A 79 -2.22 6.12 18.62
CA GLY A 79 -1.64 6.20 17.27
C GLY A 79 -2.16 5.13 16.33
N LYS A 80 -2.16 3.86 16.75
CA LYS A 80 -2.72 2.75 15.94
C LYS A 80 -4.19 2.93 15.64
N LEU A 81 -4.98 3.42 16.60
CA LEU A 81 -6.41 3.68 16.40
C LEU A 81 -6.64 4.80 15.38
N LEU A 82 -5.86 5.88 15.43
CA LEU A 82 -5.97 7.00 14.49
C LEU A 82 -5.59 6.56 13.07
N ILE A 83 -4.51 5.78 12.92
CA ILE A 83 -4.10 5.21 11.62
C ILE A 83 -5.21 4.29 11.09
N SER A 84 -5.70 3.35 11.93
CA SER A 84 -6.77 2.43 11.52
C SER A 84 -8.05 3.18 11.15
N TRP A 85 -8.43 4.21 11.91
CA TRP A 85 -9.59 5.05 11.59
C TRP A 85 -9.42 5.78 10.25
N ASN A 86 -8.23 6.33 10.01
CA ASN A 86 -7.93 6.97 8.73
C ASN A 86 -8.07 5.97 7.57
N GLU A 87 -7.38 4.83 7.66
CA GLU A 87 -7.33 3.85 6.55
C GLU A 87 -8.65 3.09 6.34
N LEU A 88 -9.39 2.77 7.41
CA LEU A 88 -10.60 1.95 7.30
C LEU A 88 -11.90 2.76 7.11
N VAL A 89 -11.92 4.03 7.50
CA VAL A 89 -13.13 4.84 7.46
C VAL A 89 -12.96 6.09 6.60
N LEU A 90 -12.01 6.96 6.94
CA LEU A 90 -11.89 8.25 6.26
C LEU A 90 -11.41 8.10 4.82
N GLN A 91 -10.41 7.27 4.59
CA GLN A 91 -9.81 7.08 3.28
C GLN A 91 -10.78 6.43 2.25
N PRO A 92 -11.53 5.36 2.58
CA PRO A 92 -12.53 4.82 1.66
C PRO A 92 -13.65 5.81 1.33
N LEU A 93 -14.11 6.60 2.30
CA LEU A 93 -15.11 7.64 2.06
C LEU A 93 -14.56 8.74 1.15
N TYR A 94 -13.32 9.17 1.36
CA TYR A 94 -12.67 10.17 0.54
C TYR A 94 -12.41 9.64 -0.89
N ASN A 95 -11.98 8.39 -1.03
CA ASN A 95 -11.80 7.73 -2.32
C ASN A 95 -13.12 7.63 -3.10
N LEU A 96 -14.22 7.29 -2.41
CA LEU A 96 -15.55 7.26 -3.01
C LEU A 96 -15.97 8.66 -3.52
N PHE A 97 -15.70 9.70 -2.74
CA PHE A 97 -16.02 11.09 -3.10
C PHE A 97 -15.17 11.58 -4.30
N MET A 98 -13.89 11.24 -4.32
CA MET A 98 -12.95 11.64 -5.37
C MET A 98 -13.06 10.81 -6.65
N GLY A 99 -13.63 9.59 -6.57
CA GLY A 99 -13.75 8.66 -7.70
C GLY A 99 -12.46 7.94 -8.06
N ASP A 100 -11.43 8.05 -7.23
CA ASP A 100 -10.12 7.39 -7.40
C ASP A 100 -9.50 7.02 -6.04
N THR A 101 -8.43 6.22 -6.04
CA THR A 101 -7.73 5.86 -4.80
C THR A 101 -6.62 6.84 -4.46
N LYS A 102 -6.21 6.88 -3.19
CA LYS A 102 -5.07 7.66 -2.73
C LYS A 102 -3.81 7.36 -3.54
N GLU A 103 -3.57 6.09 -3.81
CA GLU A 103 -2.41 5.59 -4.54
C GLU A 103 -2.41 6.08 -5.99
N GLN A 104 -3.57 6.09 -6.63
CA GLN A 104 -3.75 6.67 -7.98
C GLN A 104 -3.52 8.19 -8.00
N ARG A 105 -3.91 8.88 -6.93
CA ARG A 105 -3.65 10.32 -6.79
C ARG A 105 -2.16 10.62 -6.60
N ILE A 106 -1.45 9.80 -5.81
CA ILE A 106 0.01 9.89 -5.64
C ILE A 106 0.69 9.69 -6.99
N LEU A 107 0.38 8.61 -7.72
CA LEU A 107 0.94 8.35 -9.04
C LEU A 107 0.68 9.51 -10.01
N ARG A 108 -0.56 9.98 -10.10
CA ARG A 108 -0.93 11.12 -10.96
C ARG A 108 -0.12 12.36 -10.60
N HIS A 109 0.09 12.62 -9.32
CA HIS A 109 0.90 13.76 -8.88
C HIS A 109 2.35 13.63 -9.34
N VAL A 110 2.94 12.45 -9.21
CA VAL A 110 4.30 12.16 -9.70
C VAL A 110 4.39 12.37 -11.20
N LEU A 111 3.48 11.80 -11.99
CA LEU A 111 3.47 11.95 -13.46
C LEU A 111 3.33 13.41 -13.93
N GLN A 112 2.76 14.30 -13.10
CA GLN A 112 2.57 15.70 -13.41
C GLN A 112 3.71 16.62 -12.93
N HIS A 113 4.46 16.24 -11.89
CA HIS A 113 5.39 17.15 -11.21
C HIS A 113 6.84 16.64 -11.18
N ALA A 114 7.06 15.33 -11.39
CA ALA A 114 8.41 14.76 -11.43
C ALA A 114 8.96 14.72 -12.86
N VAL A 115 10.26 14.55 -12.96
CA VAL A 115 10.98 14.40 -14.23
C VAL A 115 11.11 12.91 -14.57
N ALA A 116 10.64 12.50 -15.74
CA ALA A 116 10.76 11.12 -16.20
C ALA A 116 12.25 10.71 -16.32
N GLY A 117 12.60 9.53 -15.81
CA GLY A 117 13.95 9.02 -15.77
C GLY A 117 14.82 9.59 -14.64
N ASP A 118 14.26 10.43 -13.76
CA ASP A 118 14.94 10.94 -12.57
C ASP A 118 14.29 10.39 -11.29
N PRO A 119 14.86 9.32 -10.69
CA PRO A 119 14.33 8.73 -9.47
C PRO A 119 14.27 9.70 -8.28
N GLN A 120 15.21 10.65 -8.20
CA GLN A 120 15.24 11.62 -7.10
C GLN A 120 14.03 12.57 -7.20
N SER A 121 13.74 13.06 -8.39
CA SER A 121 12.55 13.90 -8.66
C SER A 121 11.23 13.15 -8.33
N VAL A 122 11.16 11.83 -8.61
CA VAL A 122 10.01 10.98 -8.23
C VAL A 122 9.82 10.95 -6.72
N LEU A 123 10.90 10.72 -5.96
CA LEU A 123 10.86 10.68 -4.49
C LEU A 123 10.41 12.03 -3.92
N GLU A 124 10.96 13.14 -4.41
CA GLU A 124 10.59 14.50 -3.98
C GLU A 124 9.12 14.82 -4.25
N ALA A 125 8.59 14.38 -5.39
CA ALA A 125 7.18 14.54 -5.72
C ALA A 125 6.27 13.74 -4.77
N ILE A 126 6.64 12.49 -4.43
CA ILE A 126 5.90 11.68 -3.46
C ILE A 126 5.96 12.33 -2.07
N ASP A 127 7.15 12.72 -1.59
CA ASP A 127 7.32 13.35 -0.29
C ASP A 127 6.52 14.67 -0.18
N THR A 128 6.51 15.47 -1.24
CA THR A 128 5.72 16.71 -1.32
C THR A 128 4.23 16.42 -1.19
N TYR A 129 3.73 15.44 -1.94
CA TYR A 129 2.33 15.07 -1.88
C TYR A 129 1.95 14.52 -0.50
N CYS A 130 2.71 13.55 0.02
CA CYS A 130 2.39 12.85 1.26
C CYS A 130 2.52 13.73 2.50
N SER A 131 3.42 14.71 2.49
CA SER A 131 3.59 15.67 3.60
C SER A 131 2.57 16.81 3.60
N GLN A 132 1.99 17.16 2.44
CA GLN A 132 1.16 18.38 2.31
C GLN A 132 -0.31 18.10 1.99
N LYS A 133 -0.63 16.94 1.40
CA LYS A 133 -2.00 16.65 0.93
C LYS A 133 -2.62 15.45 1.63
N GLU A 134 -2.04 14.26 1.45
CA GLU A 134 -2.59 13.01 1.98
C GLU A 134 -1.46 12.15 2.54
N TRP A 135 -1.52 11.86 3.83
CA TRP A 135 -0.59 10.92 4.45
C TRP A 135 -0.67 9.53 3.80
N ALA A 136 0.49 8.92 3.54
CA ALA A 136 0.61 7.57 3.00
C ALA A 136 1.65 6.77 3.80
N MET A 137 1.41 5.46 3.91
CA MET A 137 2.23 4.53 4.67
C MET A 137 3.48 4.07 3.89
N ASN A 138 4.29 4.99 3.39
CA ASN A 138 5.60 4.68 2.83
C ASN A 138 6.69 4.89 3.89
N VAL A 139 7.93 4.49 3.62
CA VAL A 139 9.01 4.65 4.62
C VAL A 139 9.29 6.12 4.99
N GLY A 140 8.89 7.07 4.12
CA GLY A 140 9.07 8.51 4.31
C GLY A 140 10.50 9.01 4.18
N ASP A 141 10.68 10.33 4.22
CA ASP A 141 11.95 11.00 3.95
C ASP A 141 13.03 10.68 5.01
N LYS A 142 12.68 10.68 6.30
CA LYS A 142 13.65 10.52 7.39
C LYS A 142 14.13 9.08 7.55
N LYS A 143 13.21 8.12 7.63
CA LYS A 143 13.57 6.71 7.67
C LYS A 143 14.21 6.26 6.35
N GLY A 144 13.76 6.85 5.24
CA GLY A 144 14.34 6.66 3.94
C GLY A 144 15.82 7.03 3.85
N GLN A 145 16.28 8.08 4.55
CA GLN A 145 17.71 8.40 4.61
C GLN A 145 18.53 7.32 5.34
N ILE A 146 17.94 6.70 6.37
CA ILE A 146 18.56 5.56 7.08
C ILE A 146 18.62 4.35 6.14
N LEU A 147 17.53 4.06 5.42
CA LEU A 147 17.50 3.00 4.40
C LEU A 147 18.57 3.23 3.33
N ASP A 148 18.69 4.45 2.81
CA ASP A 148 19.74 4.81 1.83
C ASP A 148 21.13 4.51 2.36
N ALA A 149 21.44 4.93 3.60
CA ALA A 149 22.74 4.71 4.21
C ALA A 149 23.05 3.20 4.36
N VAL A 150 22.05 2.38 4.74
CA VAL A 150 22.22 0.94 4.86
C VAL A 150 22.44 0.29 3.49
N VAL A 151 21.70 0.68 2.46
CA VAL A 151 21.91 0.18 1.08
C VAL A 151 23.30 0.54 0.57
N GLN A 152 23.74 1.78 0.80
CA GLN A 152 25.07 2.25 0.41
C GLN A 152 26.21 1.55 1.19
N GLU A 153 26.02 1.24 2.48
CA GLU A 153 26.99 0.50 3.28
C GLU A 153 27.09 -0.96 2.83
N GLN A 154 25.95 -1.58 2.50
CA GLN A 154 25.87 -3.00 2.20
C GLN A 154 26.26 -3.36 0.78
N HIS A 155 26.12 -2.43 -0.20
CA HIS A 155 26.34 -2.68 -1.62
C HIS A 155 25.68 -3.98 -2.13
N PRO A 156 24.36 -4.18 -1.93
CA PRO A 156 23.71 -5.46 -2.21
C PRO A 156 23.68 -5.74 -3.72
N SER A 157 24.04 -6.98 -4.11
CA SER A 157 23.86 -7.48 -5.47
C SER A 157 22.44 -8.01 -5.68
N VAL A 158 21.85 -8.63 -4.63
CA VAL A 158 20.48 -9.12 -4.63
C VAL A 158 19.77 -8.61 -3.38
N LEU A 159 18.81 -7.72 -3.59
CA LEU A 159 17.98 -7.14 -2.54
C LEU A 159 16.54 -7.65 -2.68
N LEU A 160 15.92 -8.00 -1.56
CA LEU A 160 14.52 -8.36 -1.47
C LEU A 160 13.77 -7.29 -0.67
N GLU A 161 12.64 -6.84 -1.17
CA GLU A 161 11.67 -6.04 -0.44
C GLU A 161 10.38 -6.81 -0.22
N LEU A 162 9.86 -6.77 1.00
CA LEU A 162 8.57 -7.31 1.36
C LEU A 162 7.63 -6.14 1.66
N GLY A 163 6.66 -5.90 0.74
CA GLY A 163 5.75 -4.77 0.78
C GLY A 163 6.22 -3.59 -0.09
N ALA A 164 5.71 -3.50 -1.31
CA ALA A 164 6.06 -2.42 -2.25
C ALA A 164 5.17 -1.18 -2.09
N TYR A 165 3.90 -1.37 -1.72
CA TYR A 165 2.85 -0.34 -1.70
C TYR A 165 2.81 0.44 -3.04
N CYS A 166 3.21 1.73 -3.06
CA CYS A 166 3.27 2.56 -4.28
C CYS A 166 4.68 2.63 -4.90
N GLY A 167 5.65 1.84 -4.43
CA GLY A 167 7.00 1.76 -4.98
C GLY A 167 7.97 2.84 -4.48
N TYR A 168 7.63 3.61 -3.45
CA TYR A 168 8.53 4.64 -2.91
C TYR A 168 9.88 4.07 -2.45
N SER A 169 9.87 3.06 -1.61
CA SER A 169 11.07 2.38 -1.11
C SER A 169 11.80 1.62 -2.21
N ALA A 170 11.06 1.00 -3.15
CA ALA A 170 11.64 0.34 -4.31
C ALA A 170 12.42 1.32 -5.20
N VAL A 171 11.85 2.49 -5.53
CA VAL A 171 12.56 3.58 -6.24
C VAL A 171 13.77 4.05 -5.44
N ARG A 172 13.59 4.20 -4.12
CA ARG A 172 14.62 4.70 -3.22
C ARG A 172 15.82 3.77 -3.16
N MET A 173 15.61 2.47 -3.05
CA MET A 173 16.69 1.47 -3.03
C MET A 173 17.29 1.26 -4.42
N ALA A 174 16.46 1.10 -5.44
CA ALA A 174 16.92 0.75 -6.78
C ALA A 174 17.84 1.84 -7.43
N ARG A 175 17.63 3.13 -7.08
CA ARG A 175 18.52 4.20 -7.58
C ARG A 175 19.96 4.12 -7.05
N LEU A 176 20.16 3.40 -5.94
CA LEU A 176 21.46 3.24 -5.27
C LEU A 176 22.16 1.93 -5.64
N LEU A 177 21.49 1.03 -6.35
CA LEU A 177 22.08 -0.26 -6.72
C LEU A 177 23.19 -0.09 -7.74
N GLU A 178 24.26 -0.85 -7.55
CA GLU A 178 25.38 -0.95 -8.50
C GLU A 178 24.93 -1.58 -9.83
N PRO A 179 25.66 -1.35 -10.94
CA PRO A 179 25.39 -2.01 -12.20
C PRO A 179 25.40 -3.54 -12.05
N GLY A 180 24.34 -4.21 -12.50
CA GLY A 180 24.16 -5.66 -12.40
C GLY A 180 23.49 -6.13 -11.10
N ALA A 181 23.34 -5.26 -10.10
CA ALA A 181 22.54 -5.55 -8.93
C ALA A 181 21.04 -5.44 -9.23
N ARG A 182 20.23 -6.19 -8.51
CA ARG A 182 18.78 -6.27 -8.71
C ARG A 182 18.00 -6.22 -7.42
N LEU A 183 16.80 -5.65 -7.49
CA LEU A 183 15.79 -5.66 -6.44
C LEU A 183 14.61 -6.55 -6.86
N LEU A 184 14.19 -7.44 -5.99
CA LEU A 184 12.88 -8.08 -6.07
C LEU A 184 11.98 -7.45 -5.04
N THR A 185 10.80 -6.96 -5.43
CA THR A 185 9.81 -6.42 -4.51
C THR A 185 8.53 -7.23 -4.57
N ILE A 186 8.07 -7.74 -3.43
CA ILE A 186 6.88 -8.58 -3.32
C ILE A 186 5.73 -7.73 -2.79
N GLU A 187 4.62 -7.72 -3.53
CA GLU A 187 3.41 -6.99 -3.16
C GLU A 187 2.18 -7.91 -3.26
N LEU A 188 1.40 -7.95 -2.19
CA LEU A 188 0.20 -8.78 -2.11
C LEU A 188 -0.94 -8.23 -2.96
N ASN A 189 -1.10 -6.89 -2.97
CA ASN A 189 -2.19 -6.22 -3.68
C ASN A 189 -1.79 -5.97 -5.14
N PRO A 190 -2.49 -6.56 -6.13
CA PRO A 190 -2.16 -6.38 -7.55
C PRO A 190 -2.30 -4.93 -8.03
N ASP A 191 -3.21 -4.14 -7.44
CA ASP A 191 -3.38 -2.73 -7.81
C ASP A 191 -2.18 -1.89 -7.34
N TYR A 192 -1.66 -2.16 -6.14
CA TYR A 192 -0.45 -1.52 -5.63
C TYR A 192 0.79 -1.93 -6.42
N ALA A 193 0.89 -3.22 -6.76
CA ALA A 193 1.96 -3.72 -7.62
C ALA A 193 1.95 -3.04 -9.01
N ALA A 194 0.76 -2.84 -9.59
CA ALA A 194 0.62 -2.13 -10.87
C ALA A 194 1.03 -0.65 -10.78
N ILE A 195 0.74 0.01 -9.67
CA ILE A 195 1.18 1.39 -9.40
C ILE A 195 2.69 1.43 -9.19
N THR A 196 3.24 0.49 -8.42
CA THR A 196 4.69 0.33 -8.22
C THR A 196 5.42 0.16 -9.55
N GLN A 197 4.91 -0.70 -10.45
CA GLN A 197 5.51 -0.87 -11.78
C GLN A 197 5.51 0.44 -12.57
N GLN A 198 4.39 1.16 -12.61
CA GLN A 198 4.32 2.46 -13.31
C GLN A 198 5.26 3.51 -12.71
N MET A 199 5.44 3.48 -11.38
CA MET A 199 6.37 4.37 -10.68
C MET A 199 7.82 4.08 -11.07
N LEU A 200 8.18 2.78 -11.14
CA LEU A 200 9.52 2.32 -11.55
C LEU A 200 9.80 2.62 -13.02
N ASP A 201 8.81 2.40 -13.89
CA ASP A 201 8.91 2.70 -15.33
C ASP A 201 9.14 4.20 -15.54
N PHE A 202 8.39 5.04 -14.84
CA PHE A 202 8.54 6.49 -14.92
C PHE A 202 9.89 6.97 -14.35
N ALA A 203 10.38 6.32 -13.29
CA ALA A 203 11.69 6.60 -12.70
C ALA A 203 12.87 6.07 -13.53
N GLY A 204 12.63 5.27 -14.58
CA GLY A 204 13.68 4.64 -15.41
C GLY A 204 14.42 3.51 -14.70
N LEU A 205 13.75 2.78 -13.79
CA LEU A 205 14.35 1.72 -12.97
C LEU A 205 13.81 0.32 -13.26
N GLN A 206 12.95 0.18 -14.28
CA GLN A 206 12.30 -1.09 -14.64
C GLN A 206 13.27 -2.26 -14.92
N ASP A 207 14.48 -1.97 -15.38
CA ASP A 207 15.48 -3.00 -15.69
C ASP A 207 16.23 -3.51 -14.44
N ARG A 208 16.06 -2.84 -13.29
CA ARG A 208 16.73 -3.16 -12.02
C ARG A 208 15.80 -3.80 -11.00
N VAL A 209 14.49 -3.67 -11.20
CA VAL A 209 13.47 -4.09 -10.22
C VAL A 209 12.49 -5.07 -10.84
N THR A 210 12.27 -6.19 -10.17
CA THR A 210 11.23 -7.16 -10.51
C THR A 210 10.11 -7.05 -9.49
N VAL A 211 8.93 -6.61 -9.93
CA VAL A 211 7.72 -6.58 -9.09
C VAL A 211 7.04 -7.94 -9.13
N VAL A 212 6.84 -8.55 -7.97
CA VAL A 212 6.25 -9.88 -7.82
C VAL A 212 4.93 -9.76 -7.07
N VAL A 213 3.82 -10.08 -7.75
CA VAL A 213 2.49 -10.10 -7.13
C VAL A 213 2.29 -11.42 -6.39
N GLY A 214 2.01 -11.36 -5.10
CA GLY A 214 1.72 -12.54 -4.29
C GLY A 214 1.98 -12.32 -2.80
N ALA A 215 1.57 -13.29 -1.99
CA ALA A 215 1.86 -13.28 -0.57
C ALA A 215 3.32 -13.70 -0.33
N SER A 216 4.00 -13.05 0.63
CA SER A 216 5.41 -13.31 0.96
C SER A 216 5.68 -14.79 1.23
N GLN A 217 4.81 -15.44 2.03
CA GLN A 217 4.94 -16.85 2.38
C GLN A 217 4.86 -17.81 1.18
N ASP A 218 4.19 -17.40 0.10
CA ASP A 218 4.05 -18.21 -1.11
C ASP A 218 5.18 -17.95 -2.10
N VAL A 219 5.73 -16.72 -2.11
CA VAL A 219 6.78 -16.30 -3.05
C VAL A 219 8.17 -16.66 -2.52
N ILE A 220 8.46 -16.46 -1.23
CA ILE A 220 9.77 -16.71 -0.63
C ILE A 220 10.31 -18.12 -0.97
N PRO A 221 9.53 -19.23 -0.85
CA PRO A 221 10.01 -20.55 -1.21
C PRO A 221 10.33 -20.74 -2.71
N GLN A 222 9.81 -19.85 -3.55
CA GLN A 222 10.01 -19.92 -5.01
C GLN A 222 11.23 -19.10 -5.48
N LEU A 223 11.84 -18.27 -4.63
CA LEU A 223 12.89 -17.32 -5.02
C LEU A 223 14.06 -18.02 -5.70
N LYS A 224 14.54 -19.15 -5.17
CA LYS A 224 15.64 -19.92 -5.77
C LYS A 224 15.31 -20.43 -7.17
N LYS A 225 14.14 -21.05 -7.34
CA LYS A 225 13.79 -21.74 -8.58
C LYS A 225 13.25 -20.83 -9.67
N LYS A 226 12.45 -19.83 -9.28
CA LYS A 226 11.71 -19.01 -10.25
C LYS A 226 12.42 -17.70 -10.56
N TYR A 227 13.17 -17.17 -9.60
CA TYR A 227 13.80 -15.86 -9.73
C TYR A 227 15.33 -15.90 -9.71
N ASP A 228 15.91 -17.11 -9.73
CA ASP A 228 17.36 -17.32 -9.75
C ASP A 228 18.08 -16.57 -8.60
N VAL A 229 17.52 -16.69 -7.39
CA VAL A 229 18.09 -16.12 -6.16
C VAL A 229 18.69 -17.25 -5.34
N ASP A 230 20.00 -17.35 -5.29
CA ASP A 230 20.67 -18.33 -4.41
C ASP A 230 20.62 -17.87 -2.95
N THR A 231 21.17 -16.69 -2.67
CA THR A 231 21.10 -16.02 -1.38
C THR A 231 20.83 -14.53 -1.54
N LEU A 232 20.41 -13.87 -0.47
CA LEU A 232 20.12 -12.45 -0.40
C LEU A 232 21.24 -11.72 0.33
N ASP A 233 21.57 -10.51 -0.14
CA ASP A 233 22.52 -9.62 0.53
C ASP A 233 21.80 -8.72 1.54
N MET A 234 20.59 -8.29 1.17
CA MET A 234 19.76 -7.43 2.02
C MET A 234 18.29 -7.78 1.83
N VAL A 235 17.52 -7.68 2.92
CA VAL A 235 16.05 -7.77 2.93
C VAL A 235 15.49 -6.54 3.61
N PHE A 236 14.59 -5.84 2.96
CA PHE A 236 13.80 -4.76 3.56
C PHE A 236 12.41 -5.29 3.90
N LEU A 237 12.04 -5.25 5.19
CA LEU A 237 10.75 -5.70 5.69
C LEU A 237 9.88 -4.47 5.96
N ASP A 238 8.87 -4.26 5.12
CA ASP A 238 7.90 -3.17 5.27
C ASP A 238 6.48 -3.58 4.86
N HIS A 239 6.14 -4.84 5.05
CA HIS A 239 4.84 -5.39 4.78
C HIS A 239 3.99 -5.51 6.06
N TRP A 240 3.04 -6.43 6.10
CA TRP A 240 2.18 -6.68 7.25
C TRP A 240 3.00 -7.09 8.48
N LYS A 241 2.90 -6.35 9.57
CA LYS A 241 3.82 -6.46 10.72
C LYS A 241 3.80 -7.83 11.42
N ASP A 242 2.64 -8.50 11.44
CA ASP A 242 2.51 -9.86 11.98
C ASP A 242 3.25 -10.93 11.13
N ARG A 243 3.68 -10.55 9.91
CA ARG A 243 4.44 -11.43 9.01
C ARG A 243 5.96 -11.33 9.18
N TYR A 244 6.48 -10.32 9.86
CA TYR A 244 7.91 -10.10 9.99
C TYR A 244 8.65 -11.30 10.56
N LEU A 245 8.17 -11.85 11.69
CA LEU A 245 8.79 -13.05 12.31
C LEU A 245 8.60 -14.30 11.46
N PRO A 246 7.38 -14.70 11.02
CA PRO A 246 7.22 -15.89 10.19
C PRO A 246 8.02 -15.83 8.89
N ASP A 247 8.07 -14.69 8.23
CA ASP A 247 8.79 -14.56 6.95
C ASP A 247 10.31 -14.53 7.15
N THR A 248 10.81 -13.97 8.26
CA THR A 248 12.23 -14.08 8.65
C THR A 248 12.64 -15.55 8.86
N GLN A 249 11.84 -16.32 9.59
CA GLN A 249 12.08 -17.75 9.79
C GLN A 249 12.02 -18.52 8.48
N LEU A 250 11.07 -18.20 7.62
CA LEU A 250 10.94 -18.81 6.29
C LEU A 250 12.16 -18.51 5.39
N LEU A 251 12.72 -17.30 5.46
CA LEU A 251 13.96 -16.95 4.76
C LEU A 251 15.14 -17.77 5.26
N GLU A 252 15.25 -18.02 6.59
CA GLU A 252 16.26 -18.91 7.17
C GLU A 252 16.05 -20.36 6.71
N GLU A 253 14.83 -20.90 6.81
CA GLU A 253 14.47 -22.28 6.42
C GLU A 253 14.72 -22.55 4.93
N CYS A 254 14.44 -21.58 4.06
CA CYS A 254 14.73 -21.67 2.63
C CYS A 254 16.22 -21.53 2.30
N GLY A 255 17.08 -21.24 3.29
CA GLY A 255 18.51 -21.04 3.09
C GLY A 255 18.81 -19.82 2.19
N LEU A 256 18.00 -18.78 2.30
CA LEU A 256 18.14 -17.54 1.55
C LEU A 256 19.03 -16.52 2.27
N LEU A 257 19.25 -16.69 3.59
CA LEU A 257 20.16 -15.88 4.37
C LEU A 257 21.56 -16.48 4.38
N ARG A 258 22.57 -15.69 4.09
CA ARG A 258 23.99 -16.02 4.23
C ARG A 258 24.64 -15.16 5.32
N LYS A 259 25.79 -15.57 5.81
CA LYS A 259 26.55 -14.73 6.76
C LYS A 259 26.78 -13.34 6.15
N GLY A 260 26.36 -12.30 6.86
CA GLY A 260 26.42 -10.90 6.43
C GLY A 260 25.15 -10.41 5.75
N THR A 261 24.13 -11.24 5.49
CA THR A 261 22.82 -10.76 5.04
C THR A 261 22.23 -9.77 6.05
N VAL A 262 21.80 -8.61 5.58
CA VAL A 262 21.17 -7.56 6.40
C VAL A 262 19.67 -7.64 6.26
N LEU A 263 18.96 -7.81 7.36
CA LEU A 263 17.53 -7.57 7.48
C LEU A 263 17.33 -6.15 8.02
N LEU A 264 16.62 -5.29 7.29
CA LEU A 264 16.21 -3.96 7.76
C LEU A 264 14.70 -3.92 7.87
N ALA A 265 14.19 -3.78 9.10
CA ALA A 265 12.76 -3.79 9.39
C ALA A 265 12.26 -2.40 9.71
N ASP A 266 11.21 -1.95 9.01
CA ASP A 266 10.55 -0.66 9.27
C ASP A 266 9.42 -0.77 10.29
N ASN A 267 9.04 0.36 10.89
CA ASN A 267 7.94 0.53 11.84
C ASN A 267 8.02 -0.42 13.05
N VAL A 268 9.21 -0.67 13.56
CA VAL A 268 9.40 -1.61 14.68
C VAL A 268 8.84 -1.09 16.01
N ILE A 269 8.54 0.22 16.11
CA ILE A 269 7.92 0.86 17.27
C ILE A 269 6.45 1.21 16.99
N CYS A 270 6.15 1.81 15.84
CA CYS A 270 4.79 2.22 15.47
C CYS A 270 4.43 1.74 14.05
N PRO A 271 3.52 0.77 13.94
CA PRO A 271 2.68 0.10 14.93
C PRO A 271 3.42 -0.88 15.85
N GLY A 272 4.67 -1.28 15.51
CA GLY A 272 5.55 -2.13 16.30
C GLY A 272 5.52 -3.60 15.90
N THR A 273 6.66 -4.27 16.11
CA THR A 273 6.91 -5.69 15.77
C THR A 273 7.58 -6.42 16.96
N PRO A 274 6.92 -6.51 18.13
CA PRO A 274 7.55 -6.98 19.36
C PRO A 274 8.05 -8.43 19.26
N GLU A 275 7.37 -9.33 18.56
CA GLU A 275 7.75 -10.71 18.39
C GLU A 275 8.99 -10.85 17.50
N PHE A 276 9.05 -10.12 16.39
CA PHE A 276 10.23 -10.04 15.53
C PHE A 276 11.44 -9.50 16.30
N LEU A 277 11.27 -8.37 17.02
CA LEU A 277 12.35 -7.78 17.81
C LEU A 277 12.87 -8.73 18.89
N ALA A 278 11.96 -9.44 19.61
CA ALA A 278 12.34 -10.42 20.61
C ALA A 278 13.14 -11.56 19.97
N TYR A 279 12.73 -12.03 18.79
CA TYR A 279 13.41 -13.10 18.05
C TYR A 279 14.83 -12.69 17.64
N VAL A 280 14.97 -11.60 16.86
CA VAL A 280 16.29 -11.23 16.32
C VAL A 280 17.26 -10.77 17.40
N ARG A 281 16.80 -10.04 18.42
CA ARG A 281 17.64 -9.57 19.53
C ARG A 281 17.99 -10.68 20.53
N GLY A 282 17.13 -11.68 20.67
CA GLY A 282 17.38 -12.84 21.56
C GLY A 282 18.13 -13.97 20.89
N ASN A 283 18.33 -13.93 19.58
CA ASN A 283 18.94 -15.00 18.81
C ASN A 283 20.41 -14.68 18.48
N ARG A 284 21.33 -15.53 18.90
CA ARG A 284 22.78 -15.41 18.62
C ARG A 284 23.16 -15.42 17.13
N HIS A 285 22.22 -15.75 16.26
CA HIS A 285 22.42 -15.72 14.81
C HIS A 285 22.30 -14.32 14.23
N PHE A 286 21.91 -13.33 15.02
CA PHE A 286 21.74 -11.96 14.56
C PHE A 286 22.53 -10.98 15.45
N GLU A 287 23.13 -9.99 14.82
CA GLU A 287 23.65 -8.79 15.46
C GLU A 287 22.74 -7.63 15.10
N CYS A 288 22.16 -6.97 16.13
CA CYS A 288 21.10 -5.99 15.97
C CYS A 288 21.54 -4.58 16.29
N THR A 289 21.09 -3.62 15.49
CA THR A 289 21.25 -2.17 15.71
C THR A 289 19.92 -1.49 15.50
N HIS A 290 19.48 -0.71 16.49
CA HIS A 290 18.27 0.09 16.42
C HIS A 290 18.56 1.50 15.93
N PHE A 291 17.80 1.98 14.94
CA PHE A 291 17.84 3.36 14.44
C PHE A 291 16.55 4.08 14.86
N PRO A 292 16.61 4.95 15.90
CA PRO A 292 15.45 5.74 16.31
C PRO A 292 15.11 6.77 15.24
N SER A 293 13.83 6.92 14.96
CA SER A 293 13.31 7.85 13.97
C SER A 293 11.87 8.27 14.30
N TYR A 294 11.13 8.69 13.30
CA TYR A 294 9.74 9.09 13.40
C TYR A 294 8.90 8.38 12.35
N LEU A 295 7.63 8.14 12.68
CA LEU A 295 6.65 7.71 11.73
C LEU A 295 6.58 8.73 10.59
N GLU A 296 6.46 8.26 9.37
CA GLU A 296 6.51 9.05 8.13
C GLU A 296 5.65 10.32 8.20
N TYR A 297 6.24 11.41 7.79
CA TYR A 297 5.65 12.76 7.75
C TYR A 297 5.01 13.22 9.08
N SER A 298 5.41 12.61 10.21
CA SER A 298 4.85 12.93 11.52
C SER A 298 5.93 13.18 12.59
N LYS A 299 5.48 13.46 13.83
CA LYS A 299 6.36 13.57 15.01
C LYS A 299 6.18 12.38 15.96
N ALA A 300 5.42 11.37 15.58
CA ALA A 300 5.26 10.15 16.37
C ALA A 300 6.57 9.35 16.34
N ILE A 301 6.98 8.83 17.50
CA ILE A 301 8.22 8.07 17.62
C ILE A 301 8.06 6.73 16.89
N ASP A 302 9.06 6.41 16.08
CA ASP A 302 9.20 5.14 15.38
C ASP A 302 10.69 4.80 15.20
N GLY A 303 11.03 3.77 14.45
CA GLY A 303 12.41 3.40 14.15
C GLY A 303 12.51 2.19 13.24
N LEU A 304 13.75 1.96 12.81
CA LEU A 304 14.12 0.77 12.05
C LEU A 304 15.03 -0.12 12.90
N GLU A 305 14.97 -1.43 12.63
CA GLU A 305 15.89 -2.41 13.21
C GLU A 305 16.72 -3.04 12.11
N LYS A 306 18.04 -2.88 12.19
CA LYS A 306 19.02 -3.59 11.34
C LYS A 306 19.45 -4.85 12.07
N ALA A 307 19.21 -6.01 11.49
CA ALA A 307 19.67 -7.31 12.02
C ALA A 307 20.59 -7.96 10.98
N VAL A 308 21.86 -8.11 11.32
CA VAL A 308 22.86 -8.76 10.46
C VAL A 308 22.91 -10.25 10.79
N TYR A 309 22.65 -11.10 9.80
CA TYR A 309 22.71 -12.55 9.99
C TYR A 309 24.14 -13.05 10.07
N LEU A 310 24.50 -13.68 11.17
CA LEU A 310 25.86 -14.18 11.45
C LEU A 310 26.10 -15.63 10.96
N GLY A 311 25.04 -16.24 10.43
CA GLY A 311 25.03 -17.65 10.04
C GLY A 311 24.58 -18.59 11.18
N PRO A 312 24.30 -19.88 10.88
CA PRO A 312 24.00 -20.86 11.89
C PRO A 312 25.21 -20.98 12.80
N GLY A 313 25.02 -20.70 14.09
CA GLY A 313 26.09 -20.83 15.09
C GLY A 313 26.75 -22.22 15.02
N THR A 314 28.06 -22.26 15.11
CA THR A 314 28.77 -23.54 15.25
C THR A 314 28.13 -24.28 16.42
N PRO A 315 27.73 -25.57 16.28
CA PRO A 315 27.25 -26.35 17.42
C PRO A 315 28.31 -26.27 18.49
N THR A 316 28.00 -25.72 19.66
CA THR A 316 28.87 -25.88 20.83
C THR A 316 29.00 -27.38 21.04
N GLN A 317 30.18 -27.92 20.76
CA GLN A 317 30.49 -29.28 21.19
C GLN A 317 30.21 -29.39 22.70
N PRO A 318 29.54 -30.46 23.12
CA PRO A 318 29.20 -30.68 24.52
C PRO A 318 30.42 -30.79 25.44
#